data_14ba73e2dcaa35c024e51d1a7717e9c0
#
_entry.id   14ba73e2dcaa35c024e51d1a7717e9c0
#
_cell.length_a   1.000
_cell.length_b   1.000
_cell.length_c   1.000
_cell.angle_alpha   90.00
_cell.angle_beta   90.00
_cell.angle_gamma   90.00
#
_symmetry.space_group_name_H-M   'P 1'
#
loop_
_entity.id
_entity.type
_entity.pdbx_description
1 polymer ?
#
loop_
_entity_poly.entity_id
_entity_poly.type
_entity_poly.pdbx_seq_one_letter_code
_entity_poly.pdbx_strand_id
1 'polypeptide(L)'
;MKKIILIIFLTTSFSFAQNKFLNDPLVTEIFTADPSAHIFNGKIYVYPSHDIIVENPPVDDCGGKYAMRDYRVLSMNYIGGPVTIHDVALDLDDVQWAKRQFWAPDAAEKDGKFYLYFPTKDKDDIFKIGAAVSDKPEGPFKAENNPIEGSYSMDPSVFKDDDGSYYMYFGGIWGGQLQRWDEDNQYTPGECGNELQDSGIPDGPAISPRIAKMSNDMISFAEDPKPVRIIDKNGNPILTKDHARRFFEAAWVHK
;
A
#
# COMPACT_ATOMS: atom_id res chain seq x y z
N MET A 1 30.75 48.29 -60.07
CA MET A 1 30.87 47.06 -59.26
C MET A 1 29.94 47.20 -58.02
N LYS A 2 28.82 46.51 -58.03
CA LYS A 2 27.85 46.52 -56.85
C LYS A 2 28.28 45.43 -55.89
N LYS A 3 28.60 45.78 -54.62
CA LYS A 3 28.92 44.85 -53.58
C LYS A 3 27.59 44.36 -52.98
N ILE A 4 27.33 43.06 -53.09
CA ILE A 4 26.20 42.38 -52.43
C ILE A 4 26.67 41.98 -51.01
N ILE A 5 26.06 42.54 -49.99
CA ILE A 5 26.28 42.14 -48.59
C ILE A 5 25.27 41.03 -48.28
N LEU A 6 25.77 39.82 -48.07
CA LEU A 6 24.99 38.68 -47.63
C LEU A 6 24.89 38.71 -46.09
N ILE A 7 23.68 39.01 -45.57
CA ILE A 7 23.41 38.93 -44.13
C ILE A 7 22.92 37.53 -43.82
N ILE A 8 23.73 36.74 -43.12
CA ILE A 8 23.37 35.41 -42.63
C ILE A 8 22.69 35.61 -41.28
N PHE A 9 21.39 35.36 -41.22
CA PHE A 9 20.67 35.27 -39.95
C PHE A 9 20.96 33.89 -39.32
N LEU A 10 21.76 33.90 -38.25
CA LEU A 10 21.90 32.71 -37.36
C LEU A 10 20.66 32.64 -36.46
N THR A 11 19.73 31.78 -36.80
CA THR A 11 18.61 31.41 -35.85
C THR A 11 19.17 30.42 -34.84
N THR A 12 19.49 30.88 -33.65
CA THR A 12 19.77 30.02 -32.52
C THR A 12 18.45 29.39 -32.04
N SER A 13 18.22 28.13 -32.41
CA SER A 13 17.14 27.33 -31.83
C SER A 13 17.53 26.99 -30.40
N PHE A 14 16.90 27.63 -29.41
CA PHE A 14 16.97 27.19 -28.04
C PHE A 14 16.09 25.92 -27.93
N SER A 15 16.72 24.75 -27.98
CA SER A 15 16.08 23.53 -27.50
C SER A 15 15.99 23.60 -26.00
N PHE A 16 14.80 23.93 -25.47
CA PHE A 16 14.49 23.59 -24.09
C PHE A 16 14.49 22.06 -24.00
N ALA A 17 15.47 21.50 -23.31
CA ALA A 17 15.40 20.13 -22.87
C ALA A 17 14.22 20.04 -21.87
N GLN A 18 13.06 19.70 -22.39
CA GLN A 18 11.96 19.28 -21.55
C GLN A 18 12.45 18.02 -20.83
N ASN A 19 12.57 18.07 -19.49
CA ASN A 19 12.76 16.86 -18.69
C ASN A 19 11.54 15.99 -18.96
N LYS A 20 11.65 15.10 -19.92
CA LYS A 20 10.61 14.15 -20.23
C LYS A 20 10.70 13.10 -19.16
N PHE A 21 9.80 13.13 -18.18
CA PHE A 21 9.59 12.00 -17.31
C PHE A 21 9.39 10.75 -18.18
N LEU A 22 9.90 9.61 -17.75
CA LEU A 22 9.72 8.36 -18.48
C LEU A 22 8.25 8.04 -18.70
N ASN A 23 7.42 8.41 -17.71
CA ASN A 23 5.96 8.32 -17.77
C ASN A 23 5.34 9.55 -17.11
N ASP A 24 4.25 10.05 -17.68
CA ASP A 24 3.40 11.03 -17.01
C ASP A 24 2.64 10.37 -15.83
N PRO A 25 2.28 11.13 -14.77
CA PRO A 25 1.39 10.63 -13.74
C PRO A 25 0.08 10.12 -14.33
N LEU A 26 -0.50 9.07 -13.72
CA LEU A 26 -1.81 8.56 -14.17
C LEU A 26 -2.91 9.59 -14.00
N VAL A 27 -2.86 10.36 -12.93
CA VAL A 27 -3.80 11.44 -12.59
C VAL A 27 -3.05 12.60 -11.95
N THR A 28 -3.59 13.81 -12.09
CA THR A 28 -3.04 15.05 -11.50
C THR A 28 -4.07 15.81 -10.66
N GLU A 29 -5.33 15.36 -10.68
CA GLU A 29 -6.47 16.00 -10.03
C GLU A 29 -6.54 15.67 -8.53
N ILE A 30 -5.95 14.58 -8.13
CA ILE A 30 -5.88 14.12 -6.73
C ILE A 30 -4.46 13.66 -6.40
N PHE A 31 -4.09 13.72 -5.13
CA PHE A 31 -2.83 13.16 -4.64
C PHE A 31 -3.05 11.72 -4.20
N THR A 32 -2.20 10.81 -4.66
CA THR A 32 -2.30 9.38 -4.35
C THR A 32 -0.92 8.79 -4.10
N ALA A 33 -0.86 7.74 -3.27
CA ALA A 33 0.36 7.00 -2.98
C ALA A 33 0.07 5.49 -2.86
N ASP A 34 1.14 4.70 -2.85
CA ASP A 34 1.19 3.28 -2.50
C ASP A 34 0.09 2.42 -3.16
N PRO A 35 -0.05 2.46 -4.50
CA PRO A 35 -1.14 1.79 -5.18
C PRO A 35 -0.93 0.29 -5.30
N SER A 36 -2.00 -0.49 -5.14
CA SER A 36 -2.11 -1.81 -5.72
C SER A 36 -2.82 -1.76 -7.09
N ALA A 37 -2.58 -2.74 -7.96
CA ALA A 37 -3.17 -2.75 -9.29
C ALA A 37 -3.58 -4.17 -9.70
N HIS A 38 -4.81 -4.30 -10.20
CA HIS A 38 -5.41 -5.57 -10.60
C HIS A 38 -6.12 -5.48 -11.93
N ILE A 39 -6.29 -6.63 -12.59
CA ILE A 39 -7.14 -6.75 -13.77
C ILE A 39 -8.40 -7.51 -13.37
N PHE A 40 -9.53 -6.80 -13.37
CA PHE A 40 -10.84 -7.39 -13.16
C PHE A 40 -11.71 -7.20 -14.41
N ASN A 41 -12.35 -8.26 -14.87
CA ASN A 41 -13.22 -8.23 -16.06
C ASN A 41 -12.55 -7.62 -17.31
N GLY A 42 -11.23 -7.82 -17.47
CA GLY A 42 -10.44 -7.31 -18.59
C GLY A 42 -10.10 -5.81 -18.54
N LYS A 43 -10.36 -5.14 -17.43
CA LYS A 43 -10.06 -3.74 -17.19
C LYS A 43 -9.08 -3.60 -16.03
N ILE A 44 -8.17 -2.63 -16.10
CA ILE A 44 -7.19 -2.34 -15.05
C ILE A 44 -7.85 -1.45 -14.00
N TYR A 45 -7.72 -1.84 -12.74
CA TYR A 45 -8.13 -1.06 -11.57
C TYR A 45 -6.91 -0.82 -10.69
N VAL A 46 -6.77 0.41 -10.20
CA VAL A 46 -5.70 0.84 -9.32
C VAL A 46 -6.33 1.36 -8.03
N TYR A 47 -5.84 0.86 -6.91
CA TYR A 47 -6.33 1.16 -5.56
C TYR A 47 -5.23 1.85 -4.77
N PRO A 48 -5.10 3.17 -4.87
CA PRO A 48 -4.14 3.94 -4.08
C PRO A 48 -4.73 4.35 -2.73
N SER A 49 -3.87 4.77 -1.81
CA SER A 49 -4.28 5.69 -0.76
C SER A 49 -4.61 7.06 -1.37
N HIS A 50 -5.53 7.81 -0.76
CA HIS A 50 -5.89 9.15 -1.19
C HIS A 50 -5.31 10.18 -0.23
N ASP A 51 -4.21 10.81 -0.63
CA ASP A 51 -3.49 11.76 0.20
C ASP A 51 -4.26 13.06 0.34
N ILE A 52 -4.32 13.56 1.55
CA ILE A 52 -4.93 14.85 1.88
C ILE A 52 -3.91 15.77 2.54
N ILE A 53 -4.08 17.09 2.32
CA ILE A 53 -3.27 18.08 3.03
C ILE A 53 -3.80 18.20 4.45
N VAL A 54 -2.94 17.96 5.42
CA VAL A 54 -3.24 18.12 6.85
C VAL A 54 -2.61 19.42 7.35
N GLU A 55 -3.45 20.35 7.79
CA GLU A 55 -2.99 21.54 8.51
C GLU A 55 -2.65 21.15 9.96
N ASN A 56 -1.44 21.44 10.41
CA ASN A 56 -0.95 21.10 11.75
C ASN A 56 -0.98 19.59 12.05
N PRO A 57 -0.24 18.77 11.28
CA PRO A 57 -0.18 17.34 11.54
C PRO A 57 0.38 17.06 12.94
N PRO A 58 -0.03 15.96 13.57
CA PRO A 58 0.56 15.53 14.84
C PRO A 58 2.08 15.43 14.74
N VAL A 59 2.78 15.88 15.78
CA VAL A 59 4.26 15.96 15.81
C VAL A 59 4.89 14.63 16.21
N ASP A 60 4.09 13.70 16.57
CA ASP A 60 4.54 12.43 17.10
C ASP A 60 5.15 11.61 16.03
N ASP A 61 6.03 11.34 15.18
CA ASP A 61 5.11 10.68 14.55
C ASP A 61 5.24 9.36 13.84
N CYS A 62 4.49 8.49 14.30
CA CYS A 62 4.12 7.25 13.65
C CYS A 62 3.27 7.48 12.38
N GLY A 63 3.63 8.47 11.56
CA GLY A 63 2.92 8.76 10.33
C GLY A 63 1.62 9.56 10.50
N GLY A 64 1.40 10.29 11.62
CA GLY A 64 0.17 11.07 11.83
C GLY A 64 -0.14 12.11 10.77
N LYS A 65 0.89 12.60 10.07
CA LYS A 65 0.74 13.48 8.92
C LYS A 65 0.09 12.81 7.69
N TYR A 66 0.09 11.49 7.64
CA TYR A 66 -0.54 10.69 6.58
C TYR A 66 -1.97 10.31 7.02
N ALA A 67 -2.85 11.29 7.10
CA ALA A 67 -4.17 11.18 7.71
C ALA A 67 -5.28 10.95 6.68
N MET A 68 -5.05 10.09 5.70
CA MET A 68 -6.02 9.74 4.66
C MET A 68 -7.33 9.24 5.26
N ARG A 69 -8.45 9.61 4.64
CA ARG A 69 -9.79 9.34 5.14
C ARG A 69 -10.69 8.54 4.21
N ASP A 70 -10.39 8.53 2.92
CA ASP A 70 -11.19 7.81 1.93
C ASP A 70 -10.30 7.11 0.91
N TYR A 71 -10.89 6.19 0.18
CA TYR A 71 -10.27 5.57 -0.99
C TYR A 71 -10.95 6.01 -2.28
N ARG A 72 -10.13 6.23 -3.29
CA ARG A 72 -10.54 6.49 -4.67
C ARG A 72 -9.97 5.40 -5.56
N VAL A 73 -10.82 4.78 -6.37
CA VAL A 73 -10.36 3.80 -7.34
C VAL A 73 -10.12 4.47 -8.67
N LEU A 74 -9.02 4.13 -9.32
CA LEU A 74 -8.72 4.55 -10.68
C LEU A 74 -8.94 3.36 -11.62
N SER A 75 -9.38 3.62 -12.84
CA SER A 75 -9.50 2.54 -13.81
C SER A 75 -9.16 2.97 -15.23
N MET A 76 -8.66 2.03 -16.02
CA MET A 76 -8.33 2.23 -17.44
C MET A 76 -8.50 0.92 -18.21
N ASN A 77 -8.84 1.02 -19.50
CA ASN A 77 -9.04 -0.17 -20.33
C ASN A 77 -7.72 -0.82 -20.80
N TYR A 78 -6.65 -0.04 -20.86
CA TYR A 78 -5.30 -0.50 -21.24
C TYR A 78 -4.25 0.48 -20.70
N ILE A 79 -3.02 0.01 -20.56
CA ILE A 79 -1.89 0.83 -20.06
C ILE A 79 -1.67 2.02 -21.00
N GLY A 80 -1.66 3.24 -20.43
CA GLY A 80 -1.54 4.48 -21.17
C GLY A 80 -2.84 4.99 -21.78
N GLY A 81 -3.96 4.32 -21.53
CA GLY A 81 -5.29 4.78 -21.92
C GLY A 81 -5.84 5.87 -20.98
N PRO A 82 -7.01 6.45 -21.34
CA PRO A 82 -7.67 7.41 -20.46
C PRO A 82 -7.99 6.79 -19.11
N VAL A 83 -7.69 7.54 -18.03
CA VAL A 83 -7.97 7.13 -16.65
C VAL A 83 -9.29 7.73 -16.18
N THR A 84 -10.10 6.90 -15.53
CA THR A 84 -11.31 7.32 -14.82
C THR A 84 -11.00 7.33 -13.32
N ILE A 85 -11.20 8.46 -12.67
CA ILE A 85 -11.23 8.58 -11.21
C ILE A 85 -12.66 8.33 -10.77
N HIS A 86 -12.88 7.28 -9.97
CA HIS A 86 -14.21 6.95 -9.45
C HIS A 86 -14.54 7.78 -8.21
N ASP A 87 -15.82 7.80 -7.85
CA ASP A 87 -16.30 8.39 -6.59
C ASP A 87 -15.66 7.69 -5.38
N VAL A 88 -15.97 8.18 -4.16
CA VAL A 88 -15.51 7.57 -2.92
C VAL A 88 -15.87 6.09 -2.89
N ALA A 89 -14.85 5.25 -2.86
CA ALA A 89 -15.01 3.80 -2.82
C ALA A 89 -15.31 3.29 -1.40
N LEU A 90 -14.68 3.92 -0.40
CA LEU A 90 -14.92 3.71 1.04
C LEU A 90 -14.49 4.96 1.80
N ASP A 91 -15.31 5.42 2.73
CA ASP A 91 -14.98 6.51 3.65
C ASP A 91 -14.69 5.97 5.05
N LEU A 92 -13.78 6.62 5.78
CA LEU A 92 -13.42 6.26 7.16
C LEU A 92 -14.63 6.32 8.10
N ASP A 93 -15.56 7.24 7.88
CA ASP A 93 -16.75 7.41 8.71
C ASP A 93 -17.74 6.23 8.56
N ASP A 94 -17.62 5.44 7.49
CA ASP A 94 -18.40 4.21 7.28
C ASP A 94 -17.81 2.99 8.00
N VAL A 95 -16.63 3.11 8.65
CA VAL A 95 -15.94 2.02 9.34
C VAL A 95 -15.99 2.22 10.85
N GLN A 96 -16.96 1.57 11.52
CA GLN A 96 -17.31 1.83 12.93
C GLN A 96 -16.17 1.62 13.94
N TRP A 97 -15.26 0.70 13.66
CA TRP A 97 -14.13 0.38 14.53
C TRP A 97 -12.89 1.24 14.29
N ALA A 98 -12.79 1.85 13.09
CA ALA A 98 -11.66 2.67 12.69
C ALA A 98 -11.67 4.04 13.38
N LYS A 99 -10.50 4.61 13.53
CA LYS A 99 -10.29 5.94 14.10
C LYS A 99 -9.64 6.89 13.10
N ARG A 100 -8.61 6.45 12.39
CA ARG A 100 -7.79 7.31 11.53
C ARG A 100 -6.87 6.53 10.59
N GLN A 101 -6.37 7.18 9.55
CA GLN A 101 -5.27 6.72 8.69
C GLN A 101 -5.65 5.51 7.81
N PHE A 102 -6.38 5.77 6.75
CA PHE A 102 -6.59 4.82 5.67
C PHE A 102 -5.35 4.76 4.77
N TRP A 103 -4.42 3.85 5.08
CA TRP A 103 -3.16 3.70 4.35
C TRP A 103 -3.30 2.73 3.17
N ALA A 104 -2.17 2.28 2.60
CA ALA A 104 -2.09 1.50 1.38
C ALA A 104 -3.04 0.30 1.33
N PRO A 105 -4.05 0.27 0.45
CA PRO A 105 -5.01 -0.82 0.33
C PRO A 105 -4.58 -1.84 -0.71
N ASP A 106 -5.22 -3.00 -0.67
CA ASP A 106 -5.22 -3.97 -1.75
C ASP A 106 -6.63 -4.48 -2.07
N ALA A 107 -6.81 -5.13 -3.21
CA ALA A 107 -8.08 -5.68 -3.61
C ALA A 107 -7.97 -7.10 -4.17
N ALA A 108 -9.05 -7.87 -4.04
CA ALA A 108 -9.15 -9.18 -4.66
C ALA A 108 -10.56 -9.41 -5.23
N GLU A 109 -10.67 -10.37 -6.13
CA GLU A 109 -11.96 -10.84 -6.66
C GLU A 109 -12.14 -12.31 -6.31
N LYS A 110 -13.33 -12.66 -5.87
CA LYS A 110 -13.74 -14.06 -5.74
C LYS A 110 -15.24 -14.20 -5.93
N ASP A 111 -15.63 -15.14 -6.78
CA ASP A 111 -17.02 -15.52 -7.04
C ASP A 111 -17.92 -14.33 -7.44
N GLY A 112 -17.36 -13.37 -8.20
CA GLY A 112 -18.05 -12.18 -8.68
C GLY A 112 -18.23 -11.09 -7.61
N LYS A 113 -17.62 -11.22 -6.45
CA LYS A 113 -17.51 -10.19 -5.42
C LYS A 113 -16.11 -9.60 -5.41
N PHE A 114 -16.02 -8.32 -5.07
CA PHE A 114 -14.78 -7.59 -4.92
C PHE A 114 -14.55 -7.24 -3.47
N TYR A 115 -13.34 -7.44 -3.02
CA TYR A 115 -12.91 -7.25 -1.64
C TYR A 115 -11.85 -6.16 -1.61
N LEU A 116 -12.01 -5.16 -0.78
CA LEU A 116 -11.00 -4.14 -0.48
C LEU A 116 -10.44 -4.42 0.91
N TYR A 117 -9.13 -4.56 0.99
CA TYR A 117 -8.39 -4.73 2.25
C TYR A 117 -7.67 -3.45 2.56
N PHE A 118 -7.85 -2.94 3.75
CA PHE A 118 -7.35 -1.62 4.11
C PHE A 118 -6.80 -1.59 5.53
N PRO A 119 -5.59 -1.06 5.73
CA PRO A 119 -5.05 -0.83 7.05
C PRO A 119 -5.60 0.49 7.60
N THR A 120 -5.98 0.48 8.85
CA THR A 120 -6.38 1.68 9.59
C THR A 120 -6.15 1.49 11.08
N LYS A 121 -5.93 2.57 11.81
CA LYS A 121 -5.82 2.52 13.27
C LYS A 121 -7.19 2.40 13.91
N ASP A 122 -7.30 1.47 14.84
CA ASP A 122 -8.45 1.32 15.70
C ASP A 122 -8.51 2.40 16.81
N LYS A 123 -9.45 2.28 17.75
CA LYS A 123 -9.65 3.25 18.83
C LYS A 123 -8.48 3.34 19.81
N ASP A 124 -7.65 2.32 19.85
CA ASP A 124 -6.44 2.24 20.69
C ASP A 124 -5.17 2.67 19.95
N ASP A 125 -5.31 3.27 18.74
CA ASP A 125 -4.23 3.67 17.85
C ASP A 125 -3.33 2.49 17.40
N ILE A 126 -3.89 1.30 17.33
CA ILE A 126 -3.23 0.10 16.82
C ILE A 126 -3.71 -0.16 15.39
N PHE A 127 -2.77 -0.31 14.46
CA PHE A 127 -3.12 -0.70 13.10
C PHE A 127 -3.73 -2.10 13.06
N LYS A 128 -4.87 -2.19 12.38
CA LYS A 128 -5.58 -3.41 12.01
C LYS A 128 -5.88 -3.39 10.53
N ILE A 129 -6.13 -4.55 9.94
CA ILE A 129 -6.56 -4.66 8.55
C ILE A 129 -8.06 -4.95 8.53
N GLY A 130 -8.80 -4.10 7.84
CA GLY A 130 -10.21 -4.28 7.56
C GLY A 130 -10.45 -4.97 6.23
N ALA A 131 -11.65 -5.51 6.08
CA ALA A 131 -12.18 -5.97 4.81
C ALA A 131 -13.49 -5.23 4.50
N ALA A 132 -13.68 -4.90 3.22
CA ALA A 132 -14.94 -4.35 2.73
C ALA A 132 -15.33 -5.03 1.42
N VAL A 133 -16.63 -5.18 1.15
CA VAL A 133 -17.15 -5.98 0.04
C VAL A 133 -18.00 -5.13 -0.89
N SER A 134 -17.87 -5.36 -2.20
CA SER A 134 -18.69 -4.71 -3.24
C SER A 134 -19.06 -5.70 -4.36
N ASP A 135 -20.13 -5.36 -5.09
CA ASP A 135 -20.50 -6.03 -6.35
C ASP A 135 -19.75 -5.47 -7.55
N LYS A 136 -18.94 -4.42 -7.36
CA LYS A 136 -18.20 -3.74 -8.42
C LYS A 136 -16.76 -3.48 -7.97
N PRO A 137 -15.79 -3.59 -8.87
CA PRO A 137 -14.39 -3.36 -8.53
C PRO A 137 -14.10 -1.91 -8.11
N GLU A 138 -14.87 -0.94 -8.60
CA GLU A 138 -14.75 0.47 -8.22
C GLU A 138 -15.50 0.84 -6.95
N GLY A 139 -16.24 -0.06 -6.35
CA GLY A 139 -17.08 0.20 -5.19
C GLY A 139 -18.49 0.73 -5.55
N PRO A 140 -19.25 1.39 -4.63
CA PRO A 140 -18.82 1.58 -3.24
C PRO A 140 -18.69 0.26 -2.48
N PHE A 141 -17.73 0.20 -1.56
CA PHE A 141 -17.50 -0.95 -0.69
C PHE A 141 -18.23 -0.78 0.63
N LYS A 142 -18.74 -1.88 1.17
CA LYS A 142 -19.31 -1.94 2.52
C LYS A 142 -18.33 -2.63 3.44
N ALA A 143 -17.82 -1.89 4.43
CA ALA A 143 -16.90 -2.43 5.42
C ALA A 143 -17.57 -3.43 6.37
N GLU A 144 -16.79 -4.43 6.80
CA GLU A 144 -17.16 -5.30 7.89
C GLU A 144 -17.15 -4.54 9.24
N ASN A 145 -17.98 -4.99 10.18
CA ASN A 145 -18.17 -4.33 11.46
C ASN A 145 -16.95 -4.40 12.39
N ASN A 146 -16.01 -5.30 12.11
CA ASN A 146 -14.78 -5.52 12.87
C ASN A 146 -13.61 -5.67 11.89
N PRO A 147 -12.37 -5.41 12.33
CA PRO A 147 -11.20 -5.78 11.55
C PRO A 147 -11.13 -7.30 11.38
N ILE A 148 -10.35 -7.76 10.42
CA ILE A 148 -10.00 -9.18 10.29
C ILE A 148 -9.36 -9.62 11.59
N GLU A 149 -9.94 -10.63 12.25
CA GLU A 149 -9.43 -11.14 13.52
C GLU A 149 -8.01 -11.68 13.35
N GLY A 150 -7.11 -11.33 14.28
CA GLY A 150 -5.70 -11.67 14.20
C GLY A 150 -4.87 -10.80 13.26
N SER A 151 -5.49 -9.85 12.54
CA SER A 151 -4.75 -8.89 11.70
C SER A 151 -4.11 -7.77 12.52
N TYR A 152 -3.01 -7.24 11.99
CA TYR A 152 -2.29 -6.10 12.54
C TYR A 152 -1.38 -5.47 11.50
N SER A 153 -0.76 -4.33 11.84
CA SER A 153 0.16 -3.62 10.93
C SER A 153 -0.54 -3.10 9.67
N MET A 154 0.15 -3.05 8.54
CA MET A 154 -0.29 -2.34 7.34
C MET A 154 0.10 -3.08 6.04
N ASP A 155 -0.19 -2.45 4.91
CA ASP A 155 0.20 -2.87 3.56
C ASP A 155 -0.23 -4.30 3.23
N PRO A 156 -1.54 -4.63 3.32
CA PRO A 156 -2.02 -5.92 2.89
C PRO A 156 -1.80 -6.10 1.38
N SER A 157 -1.42 -7.31 0.99
CA SER A 157 -1.37 -7.75 -0.40
C SER A 157 -1.96 -9.15 -0.49
N VAL A 158 -3.04 -9.33 -1.24
CA VAL A 158 -3.75 -10.60 -1.35
C VAL A 158 -3.40 -11.29 -2.66
N PHE A 159 -2.75 -12.42 -2.53
CA PHE A 159 -2.31 -13.26 -3.63
C PHE A 159 -3.22 -14.49 -3.78
N LYS A 160 -3.69 -14.74 -5.00
CA LYS A 160 -4.40 -15.96 -5.37
C LYS A 160 -3.43 -16.99 -5.92
N ASP A 161 -3.30 -18.14 -5.25
CA ASP A 161 -2.46 -19.22 -5.71
C ASP A 161 -3.17 -20.09 -6.76
N ASP A 162 -2.41 -20.94 -7.48
CA ASP A 162 -2.90 -21.81 -8.56
C ASP A 162 -3.90 -22.86 -8.07
N ASP A 163 -3.83 -23.24 -6.80
CA ASP A 163 -4.81 -24.15 -6.17
C ASP A 163 -6.14 -23.47 -5.82
N GLY A 164 -6.27 -22.17 -6.10
CA GLY A 164 -7.44 -21.34 -5.80
C GLY A 164 -7.49 -20.82 -4.37
N SER A 165 -6.49 -21.10 -3.54
CA SER A 165 -6.36 -20.51 -2.21
C SER A 165 -5.91 -19.05 -2.31
N TYR A 166 -6.32 -18.24 -1.33
CA TYR A 166 -5.88 -16.84 -1.20
C TYR A 166 -5.03 -16.69 0.04
N TYR A 167 -3.99 -15.89 -0.06
CA TYR A 167 -3.06 -15.58 1.01
C TYR A 167 -2.89 -14.06 1.11
N MET A 168 -2.99 -13.53 2.33
CA MET A 168 -2.65 -12.14 2.58
C MET A 168 -1.22 -12.06 3.12
N TYR A 169 -0.41 -11.25 2.45
CA TYR A 169 0.90 -10.82 2.93
C TYR A 169 0.77 -9.41 3.45
N PHE A 170 1.37 -9.11 4.59
CA PHE A 170 1.22 -7.79 5.19
C PHE A 170 2.36 -7.46 6.15
N GLY A 171 2.44 -6.19 6.52
CA GLY A 171 3.34 -5.69 7.52
C GLY A 171 4.12 -4.47 7.06
N GLY A 172 4.50 -3.64 7.99
CA GLY A 172 5.41 -2.52 7.83
C GLY A 172 5.94 -2.10 9.18
N ILE A 173 7.25 -1.83 9.27
CA ILE A 173 7.88 -1.36 10.49
C ILE A 173 7.62 0.14 10.71
N TRP A 174 8.04 0.67 11.86
CA TRP A 174 7.86 2.07 12.28
C TRP A 174 6.38 2.47 12.36
N GLY A 175 5.93 3.33 11.46
CA GLY A 175 4.54 3.80 11.43
C GLY A 175 3.53 2.68 11.34
N GLY A 176 3.86 1.60 10.64
CA GLY A 176 3.04 0.39 10.52
C GLY A 176 3.05 -0.55 11.72
N GLN A 177 3.88 -0.25 12.73
CA GLN A 177 3.87 -0.90 14.05
C GLN A 177 4.26 -2.40 14.06
N LEU A 178 4.79 -2.96 12.95
CA LEU A 178 5.12 -4.39 12.88
C LEU A 178 6.14 -4.81 13.95
N GLN A 179 7.09 -3.92 14.31
CA GLN A 179 8.09 -4.15 15.36
C GLN A 179 7.50 -4.32 16.76
N ARG A 180 6.22 -4.02 16.95
CA ARG A 180 5.50 -4.20 18.23
C ARG A 180 4.82 -5.55 18.35
N TRP A 181 4.92 -6.39 17.32
CA TRP A 181 4.32 -7.70 17.25
C TRP A 181 5.40 -8.77 17.18
N ASP A 182 5.43 -9.68 18.13
CA ASP A 182 6.36 -10.81 18.10
C ASP A 182 5.92 -11.89 17.09
N GLU A 183 6.66 -13.00 17.05
CA GLU A 183 6.38 -14.11 16.14
C GLU A 183 5.16 -14.94 16.58
N ASP A 184 4.72 -14.80 17.83
CA ASP A 184 3.52 -15.43 18.39
C ASP A 184 2.30 -14.50 18.33
N ASN A 185 2.40 -13.40 17.54
CA ASN A 185 1.36 -12.40 17.33
C ASN A 185 0.92 -11.67 18.62
N GLN A 186 1.83 -11.51 19.57
CA GLN A 186 1.58 -10.75 20.81
C GLN A 186 2.04 -9.31 20.64
N TYR A 187 1.16 -8.37 21.00
CA TYR A 187 1.43 -6.94 20.91
C TYR A 187 2.12 -6.41 22.16
N THR A 188 3.19 -5.68 21.97
CA THR A 188 3.88 -4.93 23.03
C THR A 188 3.79 -3.44 22.71
N PRO A 189 3.14 -2.63 23.56
CA PRO A 189 3.10 -1.17 23.38
C PRO A 189 4.52 -0.58 23.37
N GLY A 190 4.71 0.48 22.58
CA GLY A 190 5.99 1.16 22.48
C GLY A 190 5.85 2.49 21.76
N GLU A 191 6.90 3.29 21.77
CA GLU A 191 6.98 4.52 21.00
C GLU A 191 7.15 4.22 19.51
N CYS A 192 6.89 5.20 18.67
CA CYS A 192 7.28 5.14 17.28
C CYS A 192 8.77 4.97 17.14
N GLY A 193 9.14 3.97 16.39
CA GLY A 193 10.53 3.54 16.29
C GLY A 193 11.43 4.61 15.69
N ASN A 194 12.61 4.65 16.20
CA ASN A 194 13.79 5.12 15.50
C ASN A 194 14.57 3.89 15.00
N GLU A 195 15.59 4.09 14.22
CA GLU A 195 16.43 3.03 13.64
C GLU A 195 16.95 2.00 14.65
N LEU A 196 17.02 2.34 15.94
CA LEU A 196 17.48 1.45 17.01
C LEU A 196 16.42 0.47 17.50
N GLN A 197 15.16 0.66 17.13
CA GLN A 197 14.03 -0.15 17.60
C GLN A 197 13.55 -1.18 16.56
N ASP A 198 14.19 -1.25 15.40
CA ASP A 198 13.77 -2.09 14.29
C ASP A 198 13.67 -3.58 14.59
N SER A 199 14.42 -4.09 15.55
CA SER A 199 14.33 -5.47 16.03
C SER A 199 14.84 -5.65 17.45
N GLY A 200 15.31 -4.56 18.09
CA GLY A 200 15.99 -4.62 19.38
C GLY A 200 17.38 -5.27 19.37
N ILE A 201 17.80 -5.91 18.29
CA ILE A 201 19.06 -6.65 18.16
C ILE A 201 19.72 -6.32 16.82
N PRO A 202 20.74 -5.43 16.78
CA PRO A 202 21.39 -5.02 15.52
C PRO A 202 21.94 -6.18 14.67
N ASP A 203 22.43 -7.23 15.32
CA ASP A 203 22.97 -8.43 14.68
C ASP A 203 21.98 -9.61 14.68
N GLY A 204 20.73 -9.37 15.06
CA GLY A 204 19.65 -10.35 15.01
C GLY A 204 19.00 -10.45 13.62
N PRO A 205 18.14 -11.46 13.40
CA PRO A 205 17.33 -11.55 12.21
C PRO A 205 16.45 -10.29 12.06
N ALA A 206 16.34 -9.79 10.81
CA ALA A 206 15.44 -8.71 10.50
C ALA A 206 13.97 -9.12 10.73
N ILE A 207 13.12 -8.14 11.08
CA ILE A 207 11.68 -8.36 11.17
C ILE A 207 11.18 -8.79 9.80
N SER A 208 10.35 -9.83 9.79
CA SER A 208 9.79 -10.41 8.57
C SER A 208 8.37 -9.93 8.34
N PRO A 209 7.91 -9.78 7.09
CA PRO A 209 6.49 -9.63 6.79
C PRO A 209 5.71 -10.85 7.30
N ARG A 210 4.41 -10.73 7.33
CA ARG A 210 3.50 -11.79 7.75
C ARG A 210 2.76 -12.36 6.55
N ILE A 211 2.36 -13.61 6.67
CA ILE A 211 1.45 -14.29 5.75
C ILE A 211 0.34 -14.97 6.56
N ALA A 212 -0.88 -14.87 6.06
CA ALA A 212 -2.00 -15.67 6.56
C ALA A 212 -2.82 -16.21 5.39
N LYS A 213 -3.30 -17.45 5.50
CA LYS A 213 -4.26 -17.99 4.54
C LYS A 213 -5.63 -17.36 4.81
N MET A 214 -6.26 -16.84 3.75
CA MET A 214 -7.62 -16.33 3.84
C MET A 214 -8.62 -17.49 3.97
N SER A 215 -9.65 -17.29 4.77
CA SER A 215 -10.81 -18.16 4.79
C SER A 215 -11.60 -18.07 3.50
N ASN A 216 -12.52 -18.99 3.30
CA ASN A 216 -13.31 -19.04 2.08
C ASN A 216 -14.25 -17.83 1.90
N ASP A 217 -14.58 -17.15 2.99
CA ASP A 217 -15.39 -15.94 3.03
C ASP A 217 -14.63 -14.66 2.58
N MET A 218 -13.30 -14.73 2.48
CA MET A 218 -12.41 -13.62 2.11
C MET A 218 -12.39 -12.44 3.10
N ILE A 219 -13.02 -12.55 4.25
CA ILE A 219 -13.09 -11.50 5.28
C ILE A 219 -12.51 -11.95 6.63
N SER A 220 -11.93 -13.15 6.67
CA SER A 220 -11.29 -13.72 7.85
C SER A 220 -10.05 -14.52 7.47
N PHE A 221 -9.18 -14.79 8.44
CA PHE A 221 -8.06 -15.71 8.29
C PHE A 221 -8.47 -17.16 8.60
N ALA A 222 -7.97 -18.13 7.85
CA ALA A 222 -8.13 -19.56 8.11
C ALA A 222 -7.10 -20.08 9.11
N GLU A 223 -6.04 -19.33 9.36
CA GLU A 223 -4.94 -19.67 10.28
C GLU A 223 -4.30 -18.37 10.81
N ASP A 224 -3.62 -18.47 11.95
CA ASP A 224 -2.88 -17.34 12.50
C ASP A 224 -1.77 -16.87 11.57
N PRO A 225 -1.50 -15.56 11.51
CA PRO A 225 -0.38 -15.02 10.74
C PRO A 225 0.96 -15.63 11.15
N LYS A 226 1.81 -15.87 10.16
CA LYS A 226 3.15 -16.44 10.32
C LYS A 226 4.21 -15.52 9.71
N PRO A 227 5.43 -15.45 10.26
CA PRO A 227 6.52 -14.71 9.65
C PRO A 227 6.97 -15.34 8.33
N VAL A 228 7.15 -14.52 7.30
CA VAL A 228 7.78 -14.91 6.03
C VAL A 228 9.26 -14.60 6.12
N ARG A 229 10.08 -15.60 6.41
CA ARG A 229 11.51 -15.40 6.59
C ARG A 229 12.21 -15.11 5.27
N ILE A 230 12.87 -13.96 5.20
CA ILE A 230 13.73 -13.59 4.08
C ILE A 230 15.14 -14.12 4.37
N ILE A 231 15.66 -14.89 3.45
CA ILE A 231 16.99 -15.52 3.56
C ILE A 231 17.91 -15.06 2.43
N ASP A 232 19.21 -15.11 2.68
CA ASP A 232 20.23 -14.88 1.66
C ASP A 232 20.41 -16.14 0.75
N LYS A 233 21.26 -16.01 -0.25
CA LYS A 233 21.55 -17.12 -1.19
C LYS A 233 22.17 -18.38 -0.55
N ASN A 234 22.65 -18.27 0.69
CA ASN A 234 23.24 -19.38 1.45
C ASN A 234 22.24 -19.97 2.46
N GLY A 235 21.00 -19.46 2.51
CA GLY A 235 19.97 -19.91 3.44
C GLY A 235 20.01 -19.23 4.81
N ASN A 236 20.86 -18.20 5.01
CA ASN A 236 20.92 -17.48 6.27
C ASN A 236 19.87 -16.39 6.35
N PRO A 237 19.25 -16.12 7.50
CA PRO A 237 18.35 -14.99 7.68
C PRO A 237 19.04 -13.66 7.35
N ILE A 238 18.30 -12.75 6.70
CA ILE A 238 18.76 -11.36 6.56
C ILE A 238 18.78 -10.71 7.94
N LEU A 239 19.86 -9.99 8.24
CA LEU A 239 20.02 -9.34 9.53
C LEU A 239 19.45 -7.92 9.55
N THR A 240 19.09 -7.43 10.74
CA THR A 240 18.56 -6.08 10.95
C THR A 240 19.49 -5.00 10.39
N LYS A 241 20.79 -5.16 10.51
CA LYS A 241 21.80 -4.24 9.96
C LYS A 241 21.91 -4.23 8.44
N ASP A 242 21.31 -5.18 7.74
CA ASP A 242 21.32 -5.25 6.28
C ASP A 242 20.19 -4.37 5.68
N HIS A 243 20.37 -3.07 5.81
CA HIS A 243 19.39 -2.08 5.37
C HIS A 243 19.07 -2.14 3.87
N ALA A 244 19.92 -2.74 3.07
CA ALA A 244 19.71 -2.84 1.62
C ALA A 244 18.76 -3.98 1.20
N ARG A 245 18.55 -4.98 2.08
CA ARG A 245 17.83 -6.22 1.73
C ARG A 245 16.77 -6.63 2.75
N ARG A 246 16.80 -6.07 3.95
CA ARG A 246 15.79 -6.39 4.95
C ARG A 246 14.43 -5.88 4.53
N PHE A 247 13.39 -6.54 5.00
CA PHE A 247 12.02 -6.04 4.84
C PHE A 247 11.83 -4.73 5.60
N PHE A 248 11.08 -3.83 4.98
CA PHE A 248 10.63 -2.58 5.56
C PHE A 248 9.11 -2.52 5.58
N GLU A 249 8.48 -2.53 4.39
CA GLU A 249 7.03 -2.44 4.19
C GLU A 249 6.64 -2.90 2.78
N ALA A 250 5.37 -2.77 2.41
CA ALA A 250 4.85 -2.93 1.04
C ALA A 250 5.10 -4.32 0.46
N ALA A 251 4.63 -5.36 1.13
CA ALA A 251 4.67 -6.72 0.59
C ALA A 251 3.85 -6.81 -0.70
N TRP A 252 4.44 -7.36 -1.77
CA TRP A 252 3.75 -7.64 -3.01
C TRP A 252 4.21 -9.01 -3.55
N VAL A 253 3.25 -9.87 -3.92
CA VAL A 253 3.54 -11.24 -4.34
C VAL A 253 2.91 -11.54 -5.69
N HIS A 254 3.69 -12.15 -6.58
CA HIS A 254 3.26 -12.71 -7.85
C HIS A 254 4.08 -13.93 -8.20
N LYS A 255 3.58 -14.78 -9.09
CA LYS A 255 4.33 -15.88 -9.71
C LYS A 255 4.95 -15.49 -11.03
#